data_cacd9025c56b980c8b741003e5d72d06
#
_entry.id   cacd9025c56b980c8b741003e5d72d06
#
_cell.length_a   1.000
_cell.length_b   1.000
_cell.length_c   1.000
_cell.angle_alpha   90.00
_cell.angle_beta   90.00
_cell.angle_gamma   90.00
#
_symmetry.space_group_name_H-M   'P 1'
#
loop_
_entity.id
_entity.type
_entity.pdbx_description
1 polymer ?
#
loop_
_entity_poly.entity_id
_entity_poly.type
_entity_poly.pdbx_seq_one_letter_code
_entity_poly.pdbx_strand_id
1 'polypeptide(L)'
;MIVADQPTCFPSDLLVAVSSKDDGTMLNRIRGRHVVEVLENRRRFCDQTGVKYDDVVYHVISYDQGQTFDNIAEVTEVDTTRHNNEGIFADALYTEAAGIGLFLPVADCIATVIYDPKRRALMLAHLGRHSTVAQLMSQAVRYFV
;
A
#
# COMPACT_ATOMS: atom_id res chain seq x y z
N MET A 1 -13.10 -10.37 -1.10
CA MET A 1 -13.13 -9.13 -1.93
C MET A 1 -14.50 -9.00 -2.58
N ILE A 2 -15.10 -7.81 -2.55
CA ILE A 2 -16.38 -7.56 -3.22
C ILE A 2 -16.07 -6.98 -4.60
N VAL A 3 -16.36 -7.73 -5.66
CA VAL A 3 -15.98 -7.36 -7.04
C VAL A 3 -16.65 -6.05 -7.49
N ALA A 4 -17.91 -5.83 -7.11
CA ALA A 4 -18.68 -4.63 -7.48
C ALA A 4 -18.12 -3.33 -6.88
N ASP A 5 -17.34 -3.40 -5.80
CA ASP A 5 -16.81 -2.25 -5.07
C ASP A 5 -15.37 -1.92 -5.48
N GLN A 6 -14.81 -2.63 -6.47
CA GLN A 6 -13.44 -2.38 -6.90
C GLN A 6 -13.34 -1.11 -7.75
N PRO A 7 -12.24 -0.33 -7.61
CA PRO A 7 -12.01 0.86 -8.41
C PRO A 7 -11.97 0.53 -9.92
N THR A 8 -12.69 1.29 -10.73
CA THR A 8 -12.78 1.11 -12.20
C THR A 8 -12.18 2.27 -12.99
N CYS A 9 -11.62 3.28 -12.30
CA CYS A 9 -11.09 4.49 -12.92
C CYS A 9 -9.64 4.36 -13.41
N PHE A 10 -9.00 3.22 -13.17
CA PHE A 10 -7.60 3.00 -13.56
C PHE A 10 -7.49 2.31 -14.92
N PRO A 11 -6.40 2.54 -15.68
CA PRO A 11 -6.16 1.86 -16.93
C PRO A 11 -5.89 0.36 -16.72
N SER A 12 -6.03 -0.44 -17.78
CA SER A 12 -5.97 -1.91 -17.72
C SER A 12 -4.61 -2.48 -17.36
N ASP A 13 -3.55 -1.69 -17.42
CA ASP A 13 -2.18 -2.08 -17.03
C ASP A 13 -1.89 -1.84 -15.53
N LEU A 14 -2.83 -1.24 -14.79
CA LEU A 14 -2.76 -1.08 -13.35
C LEU A 14 -3.90 -1.85 -12.67
N LEU A 15 -3.52 -2.80 -11.82
CA LEU A 15 -4.45 -3.48 -10.94
C LEU A 15 -4.58 -2.70 -9.63
N VAL A 16 -5.80 -2.31 -9.26
CA VAL A 16 -6.12 -1.76 -7.94
C VAL A 16 -7.23 -2.60 -7.32
N ALA A 17 -7.02 -3.08 -6.11
CA ALA A 17 -7.97 -3.91 -5.41
C ALA A 17 -8.12 -3.49 -3.95
N VAL A 18 -9.33 -3.56 -3.42
CA VAL A 18 -9.67 -3.25 -2.03
C VAL A 18 -10.27 -4.48 -1.37
N SER A 19 -9.71 -4.87 -0.21
CA SER A 19 -10.26 -5.96 0.59
C SER A 19 -11.57 -5.56 1.26
N SER A 20 -12.40 -6.55 1.54
CA SER A 20 -13.63 -6.42 2.31
C SER A 20 -13.48 -7.06 3.69
N LYS A 21 -14.50 -6.92 4.53
CA LYS A 21 -14.58 -7.59 5.83
C LYS A 21 -14.43 -9.11 5.71
N ASP A 22 -14.94 -9.68 4.62
CA ASP A 22 -14.95 -11.14 4.41
C ASP A 22 -13.56 -11.71 4.09
N ASP A 23 -12.62 -10.86 3.69
CA ASP A 23 -11.22 -11.24 3.47
C ASP A 23 -10.43 -11.39 4.78
N GLY A 24 -11.02 -10.97 5.90
CA GLY A 24 -10.42 -11.01 7.22
C GLY A 24 -9.52 -9.80 7.51
N THR A 25 -8.96 -9.77 8.71
CA THR A 25 -8.10 -8.66 9.13
C THR A 25 -6.75 -8.69 8.40
N MET A 26 -6.34 -7.52 7.89
CA MET A 26 -5.06 -7.33 7.19
C MET A 26 -3.96 -6.78 8.12
N LEU A 27 -4.33 -6.35 9.33
CA LEU A 27 -3.42 -5.84 10.35
C LEU A 27 -3.97 -6.13 11.73
N ASN A 28 -3.12 -6.68 12.62
CA ASN A 28 -3.46 -6.81 14.03
C ASN A 28 -2.48 -5.95 14.86
N ARG A 29 -2.96 -4.81 15.35
CA ARG A 29 -2.13 -3.86 16.12
C ARG A 29 -1.75 -4.37 17.50
N ILE A 30 -2.51 -5.31 18.07
CA ILE A 30 -2.28 -5.84 19.41
C ILE A 30 -1.32 -7.03 19.38
N ARG A 31 -1.57 -7.98 18.46
CA ARG A 31 -0.81 -9.23 18.36
C ARG A 31 0.38 -9.18 17.42
N GLY A 32 0.50 -8.08 16.66
CA GLY A 32 1.59 -7.85 15.73
C GLY A 32 1.23 -8.08 14.26
N ARG A 33 2.10 -7.57 13.39
CA ARG A 33 1.93 -7.59 11.92
C ARG A 33 2.07 -8.97 11.29
N HIS A 34 2.81 -9.87 11.97
CA HIS A 34 3.21 -11.18 11.46
C HIS A 34 2.44 -12.34 12.10
N VAL A 35 1.27 -12.07 12.69
CA VAL A 35 0.38 -13.13 13.17
C VAL A 35 -0.04 -13.99 11.98
N VAL A 36 0.02 -15.31 12.15
CA VAL A 36 -0.24 -16.30 11.07
C VAL A 36 -1.55 -16.01 10.35
N GLU A 37 -2.63 -15.80 11.08
CA GLU A 37 -3.94 -15.46 10.53
C GLU A 37 -3.90 -14.23 9.61
N VAL A 38 -3.18 -13.18 10.00
CA VAL A 38 -3.05 -11.95 9.21
C VAL A 38 -2.27 -12.20 7.93
N LEU A 39 -1.19 -12.97 8.00
CA LEU A 39 -0.38 -13.33 6.83
C LEU A 39 -1.17 -14.20 5.86
N GLU A 40 -1.95 -15.15 6.36
CA GLU A 40 -2.83 -16.00 5.54
C GLU A 40 -3.93 -15.17 4.84
N ASN A 41 -4.53 -14.22 5.55
CA ASN A 41 -5.53 -13.32 4.97
C ASN A 41 -4.92 -12.48 3.83
N ARG A 42 -3.73 -11.90 4.04
CA ARG A 42 -3.02 -11.12 3.00
C ARG A 42 -2.70 -11.97 1.78
N ARG A 43 -2.15 -13.17 1.97
CA ARG A 43 -1.85 -14.10 0.88
C ARG A 43 -3.09 -14.45 0.10
N ARG A 44 -4.15 -14.88 0.79
CA ARG A 44 -5.43 -15.21 0.16
C ARG A 44 -6.02 -14.04 -0.63
N PHE A 45 -5.97 -12.82 -0.08
CA PHE A 45 -6.44 -11.62 -0.78
C PHE A 45 -5.60 -11.35 -2.04
N CYS A 46 -4.28 -11.40 -1.95
CA CYS A 46 -3.40 -11.24 -3.10
C CYS A 46 -3.66 -12.29 -4.17
N ASP A 47 -3.79 -13.56 -3.79
CA ASP A 47 -4.08 -14.66 -4.72
C ASP A 47 -5.40 -14.45 -5.49
N GLN A 48 -6.45 -13.90 -4.83
CA GLN A 48 -7.71 -13.54 -5.49
C GLN A 48 -7.54 -12.46 -6.56
N THR A 49 -6.53 -11.62 -6.44
CA THR A 49 -6.22 -10.56 -7.42
C THR A 49 -5.25 -11.01 -8.51
N GLY A 50 -4.71 -12.23 -8.41
CA GLY A 50 -3.69 -12.76 -9.30
C GLY A 50 -2.27 -12.27 -9.01
N VAL A 51 -2.06 -11.58 -7.90
CA VAL A 51 -0.74 -11.11 -7.44
C VAL A 51 -0.25 -12.00 -6.29
N LYS A 52 0.99 -12.43 -6.34
CA LYS A 52 1.58 -13.16 -5.21
C LYS A 52 1.94 -12.18 -4.09
N TYR A 53 1.65 -12.54 -2.85
CA TYR A 53 2.04 -11.71 -1.71
C TYR A 53 3.55 -11.50 -1.62
N ASP A 54 4.34 -12.47 -2.09
CA ASP A 54 5.79 -12.38 -2.16
C ASP A 54 6.31 -11.29 -3.12
N ASP A 55 5.49 -10.87 -4.08
CA ASP A 55 5.82 -9.81 -5.05
C ASP A 55 5.25 -8.43 -4.65
N VAL A 56 4.84 -8.29 -3.39
CA VAL A 56 4.23 -7.08 -2.84
C VAL A 56 5.17 -6.38 -1.86
N VAL A 57 5.29 -5.07 -1.94
CA VAL A 57 5.93 -4.24 -0.91
C VAL A 57 4.90 -3.92 0.16
N TYR A 58 5.17 -4.34 1.41
CA TYR A 58 4.28 -4.10 2.53
C TYR A 58 4.55 -2.71 3.12
N HIS A 59 3.53 -1.87 3.09
CA HIS A 59 3.57 -0.50 3.59
C HIS A 59 3.24 -0.47 5.08
N VAL A 60 4.11 0.13 5.87
CA VAL A 60 3.97 0.25 7.33
C VAL A 60 3.88 1.71 7.72
N ILE A 61 2.80 2.08 8.41
CA ILE A 61 2.64 3.39 9.00
C ILE A 61 3.13 3.37 10.44
N SER A 62 4.06 4.28 10.79
CA SER A 62 4.52 4.51 12.15
C SER A 62 3.90 5.77 12.72
N TYR A 63 3.66 5.74 14.02
CA TYR A 63 3.19 6.89 14.82
C TYR A 63 4.18 7.22 15.94
N ASP A 64 5.44 6.80 15.80
CA ASP A 64 6.48 7.03 16.78
C ASP A 64 6.82 8.52 16.90
N GLN A 65 7.45 8.89 18.03
CA GLN A 65 7.87 10.28 18.26
C GLN A 65 8.89 10.71 17.19
N GLY A 66 8.72 11.92 16.65
CA GLY A 66 9.60 12.48 15.63
C GLY A 66 9.18 12.19 14.18
N GLN A 67 8.06 11.51 13.96
CA GLN A 67 7.53 11.33 12.61
C GLN A 67 7.00 12.65 12.04
N THR A 68 7.35 12.92 10.78
CA THR A 68 6.90 14.13 10.06
C THR A 68 5.58 13.90 9.30
N PHE A 69 5.21 12.63 9.06
CA PHE A 69 4.01 12.18 8.36
C PHE A 69 3.92 12.63 6.90
N ASP A 70 5.06 12.84 6.26
CA ASP A 70 5.20 13.26 4.86
C ASP A 70 6.33 12.51 4.13
N ASN A 71 6.81 11.41 4.71
CA ASN A 71 7.89 10.61 4.15
C ASN A 71 7.39 9.79 2.96
N ILE A 72 8.02 9.97 1.78
CA ILE A 72 7.79 9.18 0.57
C ILE A 72 9.02 8.29 0.34
N ALA A 73 8.82 6.98 0.31
CA ALA A 73 9.88 6.01 0.03
C ALA A 73 9.76 5.47 -1.39
N GLU A 74 10.85 5.53 -2.16
CA GLU A 74 10.97 4.82 -3.43
C GLU A 74 11.27 3.34 -3.16
N VAL A 75 10.55 2.45 -3.85
CA VAL A 75 10.65 1.01 -3.64
C VAL A 75 10.76 0.26 -4.96
N THR A 76 11.41 -0.90 -4.89
CA THR A 76 11.68 -1.79 -6.01
C THR A 76 11.41 -3.25 -5.63
N GLU A 77 11.75 -4.20 -6.48
CA GLU A 77 11.59 -5.63 -6.23
C GLU A 77 12.37 -6.15 -5.01
N VAL A 78 13.45 -5.48 -4.60
CA VAL A 78 14.24 -5.88 -3.40
C VAL A 78 13.53 -5.55 -2.09
N ASP A 79 12.50 -4.70 -2.14
CA ASP A 79 11.71 -4.29 -0.99
C ASP A 79 10.45 -5.14 -0.81
N THR A 80 10.18 -6.08 -1.72
CA THR A 80 9.01 -6.96 -1.65
C THR A 80 9.08 -7.91 -0.44
N THR A 81 7.94 -8.45 -0.04
CA THR A 81 7.87 -9.35 1.12
C THR A 81 8.70 -10.63 0.94
N ARG A 82 9.07 -10.98 -0.29
CA ARG A 82 10.04 -12.03 -0.59
C ARG A 82 11.41 -11.77 0.05
N HIS A 83 11.83 -10.50 0.09
CA HIS A 83 13.15 -10.07 0.56
C HIS A 83 13.08 -9.27 1.88
N ASN A 84 11.96 -8.58 2.11
CA ASN A 84 11.74 -7.74 3.29
C ASN A 84 10.35 -7.94 3.90
N ASN A 85 10.23 -8.90 4.81
CA ASN A 85 8.98 -9.19 5.53
C ASN A 85 8.55 -8.10 6.51
N GLU A 86 9.47 -7.24 6.97
CA GLU A 86 9.17 -6.17 7.92
C GLU A 86 8.37 -5.04 7.27
N GLY A 87 8.50 -4.90 5.96
CA GLY A 87 7.89 -3.84 5.18
C GLY A 87 8.65 -2.52 5.25
N ILE A 88 8.14 -1.53 4.55
CA ILE A 88 8.74 -0.21 4.44
C ILE A 88 7.96 0.81 5.28
N PHE A 89 8.67 1.48 6.17
CA PHE A 89 8.12 2.54 7.03
C PHE A 89 8.14 3.86 6.27
N ALA A 90 6.97 4.30 5.83
CA ALA A 90 6.78 5.55 5.10
C ALA A 90 5.32 6.02 5.24
N ASP A 91 5.01 7.21 4.74
CA ASP A 91 3.64 7.72 4.62
C ASP A 91 3.10 7.53 3.20
N ALA A 92 4.00 7.39 2.23
CA ALA A 92 3.69 6.94 0.87
C ALA A 92 4.81 6.06 0.31
N LEU A 93 4.44 5.10 -0.53
CA LEU A 93 5.38 4.30 -1.34
C LEU A 93 5.26 4.72 -2.80
N TYR A 94 6.39 4.90 -3.46
CA TYR A 94 6.49 5.21 -4.88
C TYR A 94 7.30 4.16 -5.61
N THR A 95 6.90 3.79 -6.83
CA THR A 95 7.65 2.86 -7.67
C THR A 95 7.44 3.11 -9.16
N GLU A 96 8.45 2.84 -9.96
CA GLU A 96 8.38 2.68 -11.42
C GLU A 96 8.66 1.22 -11.84
N ALA A 97 8.89 0.33 -10.86
CA ALA A 97 9.14 -1.08 -11.12
C ALA A 97 7.85 -1.80 -11.53
N ALA A 98 7.88 -2.45 -12.67
CA ALA A 98 6.78 -3.29 -13.12
C ALA A 98 6.78 -4.65 -12.40
N GLY A 99 5.59 -5.23 -12.21
CA GLY A 99 5.44 -6.59 -11.67
C GLY A 99 5.49 -6.66 -10.14
N ILE A 100 5.60 -5.53 -9.45
CA ILE A 100 5.46 -5.48 -7.99
C ILE A 100 4.13 -4.82 -7.59
N GLY A 101 3.60 -5.20 -6.42
CA GLY A 101 2.43 -4.58 -5.82
C GLY A 101 2.80 -3.69 -4.63
N LEU A 102 1.98 -2.68 -4.34
CA LEU A 102 2.05 -1.90 -3.10
C LEU A 102 0.87 -2.29 -2.22
N PHE A 103 1.10 -2.67 -0.98
CA PHE A 103 0.06 -3.17 -0.08
C PHE A 103 -0.01 -2.34 1.19
N LEU A 104 -1.13 -1.64 1.41
CA LEU A 104 -1.36 -0.79 2.56
C LEU A 104 -2.59 -1.26 3.35
N PRO A 105 -2.43 -1.77 4.57
CA PRO A 105 -3.56 -1.97 5.48
C PRO A 105 -4.07 -0.64 6.02
N VAL A 106 -5.34 -0.37 5.83
CA VAL A 106 -6.03 0.81 6.39
C VAL A 106 -7.26 0.38 7.18
N ALA A 107 -7.71 1.22 8.12
CA ALA A 107 -8.99 1.09 8.80
C ALA A 107 -9.86 2.32 8.51
N ASP A 108 -9.59 3.44 9.20
CA ASP A 108 -10.38 4.66 9.11
C ASP A 108 -9.71 5.74 8.25
N CYS A 109 -8.53 5.43 7.69
CA CYS A 109 -7.77 6.34 6.85
C CYS A 109 -8.03 6.08 5.37
N ILE A 110 -7.65 7.04 4.53
CA ILE A 110 -7.83 6.96 3.07
C ILE A 110 -6.54 6.40 2.45
N ALA A 111 -6.67 5.28 1.74
CA ALA A 111 -5.63 4.81 0.84
C ALA A 111 -5.78 5.55 -0.50
N THR A 112 -4.76 6.31 -0.89
CA THR A 112 -4.77 7.10 -2.12
C THR A 112 -3.80 6.53 -3.13
N VAL A 113 -4.31 6.22 -4.32
CA VAL A 113 -3.52 5.73 -5.45
C VAL A 113 -3.33 6.86 -6.45
N ILE A 114 -2.07 7.13 -6.83
CA ILE A 114 -1.71 8.05 -7.91
C ILE A 114 -0.93 7.25 -8.95
N TYR A 115 -1.31 7.39 -10.23
CA TYR A 115 -0.66 6.69 -11.31
C TYR A 115 -0.41 7.61 -12.51
N ASP A 116 0.82 7.61 -13.01
CA ASP A 116 1.21 8.23 -14.27
C ASP A 116 1.37 7.15 -15.34
N PRO A 117 0.45 7.04 -16.31
CA PRO A 117 0.51 6.02 -17.36
C PRO A 117 1.66 6.21 -18.34
N LYS A 118 2.24 7.41 -18.47
CA LYS A 118 3.35 7.68 -19.37
C LYS A 118 4.66 7.16 -18.79
N ARG A 119 4.91 7.45 -17.51
CA ARG A 119 6.09 6.99 -16.77
C ARG A 119 5.90 5.57 -16.23
N ARG A 120 4.64 5.09 -16.19
CA ARG A 120 4.23 3.87 -15.49
C ARG A 120 4.61 3.92 -14.01
N ALA A 121 4.53 5.12 -13.45
CA ALA A 121 4.87 5.40 -12.07
C ALA A 121 3.63 5.28 -11.18
N LEU A 122 3.76 4.58 -10.08
CA LEU A 122 2.70 4.30 -9.11
C LEU A 122 3.08 4.82 -7.73
N MET A 123 2.13 5.45 -7.06
CA MET A 123 2.24 5.79 -5.64
C MET A 123 1.02 5.29 -4.88
N LEU A 124 1.27 4.75 -3.69
CA LEU A 124 0.24 4.41 -2.71
C LEU A 124 0.51 5.22 -1.44
N ALA A 125 -0.35 6.21 -1.16
CA ALA A 125 -0.22 7.11 -0.02
C ALA A 125 -1.27 6.85 1.05
N HIS A 126 -0.85 6.94 2.33
CA HIS A 126 -1.72 6.86 3.48
C HIS A 126 -2.15 8.26 3.93
N LEU A 127 -3.40 8.61 3.69
CA LEU A 127 -3.96 9.87 4.15
C LEU A 127 -4.77 9.68 5.43
N GLY A 128 -4.12 9.92 6.54
CA GLY A 128 -4.72 10.06 7.86
C GLY A 128 -4.70 11.51 8.30
N ARG A 129 -5.14 11.78 9.54
CA ARG A 129 -5.16 13.13 10.11
C ARG A 129 -3.77 13.80 10.07
N HIS A 130 -2.72 13.10 10.49
CA HIS A 130 -1.37 13.67 10.57
C HIS A 130 -0.78 13.96 9.18
N SER A 131 -0.85 13.01 8.26
CA SER A 131 -0.33 13.18 6.90
C SER A 131 -1.11 14.23 6.09
N THR A 132 -2.39 14.43 6.40
CA THR A 132 -3.19 15.53 5.83
C THR A 132 -2.68 16.89 6.32
N VAL A 133 -2.42 17.03 7.62
CA VAL A 133 -1.85 18.26 8.21
C VAL A 133 -0.44 18.50 7.69
N ALA A 134 0.37 17.46 7.52
CA ALA A 134 1.72 17.50 6.93
C ALA A 134 1.73 17.78 5.42
N GLN A 135 0.56 17.91 4.79
CA GLN A 135 0.40 18.17 3.34
C GLN A 135 1.03 17.09 2.45
N LEU A 136 1.04 15.84 2.89
CA LEU A 136 1.60 14.70 2.13
C LEU A 136 1.08 14.67 0.69
N MET A 137 -0.22 14.94 0.47
CA MET A 137 -0.82 14.91 -0.87
C MET A 137 -0.21 15.96 -1.81
N SER A 138 0.10 17.15 -1.30
CA SER A 138 0.75 18.20 -2.09
C SER A 138 2.17 17.80 -2.49
N GLN A 139 2.89 17.11 -1.62
CA GLN A 139 4.22 16.58 -1.92
C GLN A 139 4.13 15.41 -2.89
N ALA A 140 3.19 14.48 -2.68
CA ALA A 140 2.95 13.33 -3.54
C ALA A 140 2.69 13.76 -5.01
N VAL A 141 1.84 14.77 -5.23
CA VAL A 141 1.56 15.27 -6.58
C VAL A 141 2.81 15.88 -7.22
N ARG A 142 3.62 16.62 -6.47
CA ARG A 142 4.89 17.20 -6.98
C ARG A 142 5.90 16.13 -7.40
N TYR A 143 5.81 14.93 -6.85
CA TYR A 143 6.67 13.81 -7.19
C TYR A 143 6.49 13.34 -8.65
N PHE A 144 5.32 13.62 -9.23
CA PHE A 144 4.96 13.24 -10.61
C PHE A 144 5.17 14.35 -11.66
N VAL A 145 5.60 15.55 -11.24
CA VAL A 145 5.72 16.73 -12.15
C VAL A 145 7.15 16.96 -12.65
#